data_05e819879b64cadbac620f661341b235
#
_entry.id   05e819879b64cadbac620f661341b235
#
_cell.length_a   1.000
_cell.length_b   1.000
_cell.length_c   1.000
_cell.angle_alpha   90.00
_cell.angle_beta   90.00
_cell.angle_gamma   90.00
#
_symmetry.space_group_name_H-M   'P 1'
#
loop_
_entity.id
_entity.type
_entity.pdbx_description
1 polymer ?
#
loop_
_entity_poly.entity_id
_entity_poly.type
_entity_poly.pdbx_seq_one_letter_code
_entity_poly.pdbx_strand_id
1 'polypeptide(L)'
;MNVFEAVKQSVTTRQAASFYGIRVGRNGMVCCPFHNDRTPSMKVDSRFYCFGCGASGDVIDFAALLHGLGKRKAAVRLAEDFGVSYEKSGNAPPD
;
A
#
# COMPACT_ATOMS: atom_id res chain seq x y z
N MET A 1 15.49 -0.86 -11.91
CA MET A 1 14.10 -0.55 -11.56
C MET A 1 14.09 0.24 -10.26
N ASN A 2 13.40 1.37 -10.21
CA ASN A 2 13.36 2.17 -8.98
C ASN A 2 12.43 1.53 -7.95
N VAL A 3 12.47 2.04 -6.72
CA VAL A 3 11.71 1.44 -5.63
C VAL A 3 10.20 1.46 -5.88
N PHE A 4 9.69 2.50 -6.54
CA PHE A 4 8.25 2.59 -6.82
C PHE A 4 7.79 1.46 -7.75
N GLU A 5 8.49 1.29 -8.86
CA GLU A 5 8.15 0.24 -9.81
C GLU A 5 8.38 -1.15 -9.25
N ALA A 6 9.51 -1.34 -8.55
CA ALA A 6 9.82 -2.65 -7.95
C ALA A 6 8.72 -3.10 -6.99
N VAL A 7 8.27 -2.20 -6.13
CA VAL A 7 7.22 -2.50 -5.17
C VAL A 7 5.89 -2.73 -5.86
N LYS A 8 5.52 -1.88 -6.82
CA LYS A 8 4.24 -2.02 -7.54
C LYS A 8 4.14 -3.36 -8.27
N GLN A 9 5.24 -3.85 -8.80
CA GLN A 9 5.27 -5.11 -9.53
C GLN A 9 5.32 -6.32 -8.61
N SER A 10 5.86 -6.17 -7.41
CA SER A 10 6.10 -7.28 -6.50
C SER A 10 5.05 -7.42 -5.41
N VAL A 11 4.38 -6.34 -5.04
CA VAL A 11 3.46 -6.32 -3.90
C VAL A 11 2.12 -5.74 -4.33
N THR A 12 1.05 -6.48 -4.06
CA THR A 12 -0.30 -5.98 -4.29
C THR A 12 -0.81 -5.28 -3.03
N THR A 13 -1.83 -4.42 -3.18
CA THR A 13 -2.47 -3.79 -2.03
C THR A 13 -3.09 -4.83 -1.10
N ARG A 14 -3.63 -5.91 -1.67
CA ARG A 14 -4.19 -7.01 -0.90
C ARG A 14 -3.14 -7.65 0.00
N GLN A 15 -1.94 -7.91 -0.54
CA GLN A 15 -0.84 -8.47 0.23
C GLN A 15 -0.41 -7.53 1.35
N ALA A 16 -0.29 -6.24 1.04
CA ALA A 16 0.10 -5.24 2.04
C ALA A 16 -0.94 -5.14 3.15
N ALA A 17 -2.22 -5.11 2.82
CA ALA A 17 -3.28 -5.06 3.81
C ALA A 17 -3.18 -6.24 4.78
N SER A 18 -3.04 -7.43 4.24
CA SER A 18 -2.92 -8.65 5.05
C SER A 18 -1.67 -8.61 5.92
N PHE A 19 -0.54 -8.18 5.36
CA PHE A 19 0.72 -8.09 6.09
C PHE A 19 0.63 -7.12 7.28
N TYR A 20 -0.05 -6.01 7.10
CA TYR A 20 -0.18 -4.99 8.14
C TYR A 20 -1.34 -5.24 9.10
N GLY A 21 -1.91 -6.44 9.08
CA GLY A 21 -2.91 -6.85 10.04
C GLY A 21 -4.34 -6.44 9.71
N ILE A 22 -4.60 -6.03 8.48
CA ILE A 22 -5.95 -5.71 8.03
C ILE A 22 -6.60 -6.97 7.50
N ARG A 23 -7.76 -7.34 8.06
CA ARG A 23 -8.46 -8.54 7.63
C ARG A 23 -9.07 -8.33 6.24
N VAL A 24 -8.66 -9.14 5.29
CA VAL A 24 -9.18 -9.10 3.92
C VAL A 24 -10.21 -10.22 3.75
N GLY A 25 -11.42 -9.87 3.33
CA GLY A 25 -12.46 -10.83 3.05
C GLY A 25 -12.20 -11.60 1.76
N ARG A 26 -13.01 -12.64 1.50
CA ARG A 26 -12.85 -13.49 0.32
C ARG A 26 -12.97 -12.72 -0.99
N ASN A 27 -13.80 -11.69 -0.99
CA ASN A 27 -14.03 -10.85 -2.17
C ASN A 27 -13.05 -9.68 -2.26
N GLY A 28 -12.01 -9.65 -1.42
CA GLY A 28 -11.04 -8.56 -1.40
C GLY A 28 -11.54 -7.30 -0.72
N MET A 29 -12.62 -7.38 0.04
CA MET A 29 -13.17 -6.23 0.75
C MET A 29 -12.61 -6.15 2.16
N VAL A 30 -12.32 -4.92 2.60
CA VAL A 30 -11.82 -4.65 3.95
C VAL A 30 -12.56 -3.47 4.54
N CYS A 31 -12.55 -3.37 5.87
CA CYS A 31 -12.96 -2.15 6.54
C CYS A 31 -11.90 -1.10 6.29
N CYS A 32 -12.30 0.07 5.83
CA CYS A 32 -11.36 1.13 5.47
C CYS A 32 -10.58 1.59 6.71
N PRO A 33 -9.24 1.54 6.70
CA PRO A 33 -8.45 1.98 7.86
C PRO A 33 -8.28 3.49 7.92
N PHE A 34 -8.76 4.21 6.90
CA PHE A 34 -8.54 5.65 6.79
C PHE A 34 -9.71 6.47 7.35
N HIS A 35 -10.81 5.81 7.68
CA HIS A 35 -11.92 6.43 8.38
C HIS A 35 -12.59 5.38 9.26
N ASN A 36 -13.44 5.85 10.16
CA ASN A 36 -14.11 4.96 11.10
C ASN A 36 -15.26 4.24 10.41
N ASP A 37 -15.01 3.01 9.97
CA ASP A 37 -15.97 2.21 9.21
C ASP A 37 -16.14 0.85 9.86
N ARG A 38 -17.38 0.43 10.03
CA ARG A 38 -17.71 -0.86 10.65
C ARG A 38 -18.03 -1.95 9.64
N THR A 39 -18.26 -1.56 8.38
CA THR A 39 -18.59 -2.50 7.33
C THR A 39 -17.51 -2.44 6.26
N PRO A 40 -17.24 -3.57 5.60
CA PRO A 40 -16.25 -3.56 4.52
C PRO A 40 -16.71 -2.63 3.39
N SER A 41 -15.98 -1.56 3.18
CA SER A 41 -16.29 -0.57 2.15
C SER A 41 -15.12 -0.28 1.21
N MET A 42 -13.96 -0.88 1.46
CA MET A 42 -12.78 -0.72 0.61
C MET A 42 -12.47 -2.03 -0.09
N LYS A 43 -12.29 -1.96 -1.39
CA LYS A 43 -11.81 -3.09 -2.17
C LYS A 43 -10.30 -2.99 -2.32
N VAL A 44 -9.59 -4.07 -2.03
CA VAL A 44 -8.15 -4.16 -2.24
C VAL A 44 -7.84 -5.30 -3.19
N ASP A 45 -6.97 -5.01 -4.14
CA ASP A 45 -6.49 -5.97 -5.13
C ASP A 45 -5.07 -5.55 -5.50
N SER A 46 -4.73 -5.41 -6.77
CA SER A 46 -3.48 -4.75 -7.16
C SER A 46 -3.48 -3.29 -6.74
N ARG A 47 -4.66 -2.65 -6.72
CA ARG A 47 -4.89 -1.29 -6.22
C ARG A 47 -5.99 -1.32 -5.17
N PHE A 48 -6.31 -0.16 -4.61
CA PHE A 48 -7.41 -0.07 -3.66
C PHE A 48 -8.38 1.04 -4.03
N TYR A 49 -9.63 0.88 -3.60
CA TYR A 49 -10.65 1.90 -3.73
C TYR A 49 -11.64 1.76 -2.58
N CYS A 50 -11.86 2.85 -1.86
CA CYS A 50 -12.86 2.88 -0.78
C CYS A 50 -14.14 3.54 -1.27
N PHE A 51 -15.23 2.79 -1.27
CA PHE A 51 -16.53 3.30 -1.68
C PHE A 51 -17.14 4.24 -0.64
N GLY A 52 -16.66 4.18 0.60
CA GLY A 52 -17.17 5.04 1.67
C GLY A 52 -16.57 6.44 1.69
N CYS A 53 -15.24 6.56 1.52
CA CYS A 53 -14.57 7.86 1.59
C CYS A 53 -13.90 8.29 0.29
N GLY A 54 -13.93 7.44 -0.75
CA GLY A 54 -13.34 7.76 -2.04
C GLY A 54 -11.82 7.64 -2.12
N ALA A 55 -11.17 7.18 -1.06
CA ALA A 55 -9.73 6.98 -1.10
C ALA A 55 -9.38 5.90 -2.12
N SER A 56 -8.36 6.15 -2.93
CA SER A 56 -7.94 5.20 -3.95
C SER A 56 -6.46 5.38 -4.26
N GLY A 57 -5.88 4.38 -4.90
CA GLY A 57 -4.48 4.42 -5.28
C GLY A 57 -3.88 3.03 -5.44
N ASP A 58 -2.56 3.00 -5.49
CA ASP A 58 -1.81 1.75 -5.55
C ASP A 58 -1.33 1.34 -4.15
N VAL A 59 -0.49 0.28 -4.09
CA VAL A 59 0.02 -0.22 -2.84
C VAL A 59 0.86 0.82 -2.09
N ILE A 60 1.57 1.67 -2.82
CA ILE A 60 2.39 2.72 -2.21
C ILE A 60 1.50 3.78 -1.57
N ASP A 61 0.45 4.21 -2.27
CA ASP A 61 -0.52 5.14 -1.70
C ASP A 61 -1.18 4.55 -0.46
N PHE A 62 -1.50 3.27 -0.50
CA PHE A 62 -2.10 2.57 0.63
C PHE A 62 -1.18 2.61 1.85
N ALA A 63 0.09 2.24 1.69
CA ALA A 63 1.06 2.26 2.78
C ALA A 63 1.33 3.67 3.28
N ALA A 64 1.40 4.64 2.37
CA ALA A 64 1.61 6.04 2.75
C ALA A 64 0.49 6.55 3.65
N LEU A 65 -0.75 6.28 3.29
CA LEU A 65 -1.90 6.68 4.10
C LEU A 65 -1.97 5.92 5.42
N LEU A 66 -1.69 4.62 5.36
CA LEU A 66 -1.79 3.77 6.54
C LEU A 66 -0.76 4.13 7.61
N HIS A 67 0.45 4.45 7.20
CA HIS A 67 1.56 4.75 8.12
C HIS A 67 1.84 6.24 8.30
N GLY A 68 1.14 7.09 7.58
CA GLY A 68 1.38 8.52 7.64
C GLY A 68 2.73 8.93 7.08
N LEU A 69 3.17 8.28 6.01
CA LEU A 69 4.46 8.52 5.38
C LEU A 69 4.29 9.20 4.02
N GLY A 70 5.35 9.83 3.55
CA GLY A 70 5.42 10.24 2.15
C GLY A 70 5.50 9.01 1.24
N LYS A 71 5.21 9.20 -0.05
CA LYS A 71 5.17 8.08 -1.01
C LYS A 71 6.50 7.32 -1.08
N ARG A 72 7.61 8.04 -1.10
CA ARG A 72 8.92 7.41 -1.19
C ARG A 72 9.23 6.56 0.04
N LYS A 73 8.99 7.12 1.23
CA LYS A 73 9.20 6.38 2.47
C LYS A 73 8.28 5.16 2.54
N ALA A 74 7.05 5.29 2.08
CA ALA A 74 6.12 4.17 2.03
C ALA A 74 6.62 3.08 1.09
N ALA A 75 7.13 3.45 -0.08
CA ALA A 75 7.68 2.49 -1.03
C ALA A 75 8.89 1.76 -0.45
N VAL A 76 9.80 2.50 0.20
CA VAL A 76 10.96 1.89 0.85
C VAL A 76 10.53 0.94 1.96
N ARG A 77 9.54 1.34 2.76
CA ARG A 77 9.03 0.48 3.81
C ARG A 77 8.44 -0.82 3.27
N LEU A 78 7.67 -0.72 2.20
CA LEU A 78 7.12 -1.91 1.55
C LEU A 78 8.24 -2.81 1.02
N ALA A 79 9.27 -2.23 0.42
CA ALA A 79 10.40 -3.00 -0.08
C ALA A 79 11.10 -3.72 1.06
N GLU A 80 11.30 -3.07 2.19
CA GLU A 80 11.92 -3.68 3.36
C GLU A 80 11.05 -4.79 3.95
N ASP A 81 9.76 -4.53 4.10
CA ASP A 81 8.84 -5.47 4.72
C ASP A 81 8.62 -6.72 3.87
N PHE A 82 8.65 -6.60 2.54
CA PHE A 82 8.41 -7.71 1.62
C PHE A 82 9.68 -8.25 0.96
N GLY A 83 10.85 -7.71 1.33
CA GLY A 83 12.11 -8.17 0.76
C GLY A 83 12.26 -7.89 -0.72
N VAL A 84 11.76 -6.78 -1.19
CA VAL A 84 11.80 -6.39 -2.61
C VAL A 84 13.13 -5.72 -2.91
N SER A 85 13.83 -6.21 -3.92
CA SER A 85 15.08 -5.61 -4.38
C SER A 85 14.78 -4.48 -5.37
N TYR A 86 15.53 -3.39 -5.27
CA TYR A 86 15.42 -2.26 -6.17
C TYR A 86 16.76 -1.55 -6.29
N GLU A 87 16.92 -0.77 -7.36
CA GLU A 87 18.13 0.01 -7.54
C GLU A 87 18.14 1.21 -6.61
N LYS A 88 19.19 1.29 -5.81
CA LYS A 88 19.48 2.50 -5.03
C LYS A 88 20.42 3.35 -5.85
N SER A 89 19.90 4.45 -6.39
CA SER A 89 20.75 5.43 -7.04
C SER A 89 21.53 6.19 -5.97
N GLY A 90 22.82 6.25 -6.12
CA GLY A 90 23.66 7.05 -5.23
C GLY A 90 23.35 8.53 -5.28
N ASN A 91 22.68 8.97 -6.33
CA ASN A 91 22.30 10.35 -6.55
C ASN A 91 20.82 10.60 -6.27
N ALA A 92 20.13 9.66 -5.61
CA ALA A 92 18.72 9.86 -5.29
C ALA A 92 18.57 11.10 -4.42
N PRO A 93 17.66 12.02 -4.76
CA PRO A 93 17.44 13.19 -3.92
C PRO A 93 16.88 12.75 -2.55
N PRO A 94 17.22 13.46 -1.50
CA PRO A 94 16.62 13.19 -0.19
C PRO A 94 15.13 13.51 -0.23
N ASP A 95 14.39 12.79 0.57
CA ASP A 95 12.95 13.04 0.70
C ASP A 95 12.68 14.34 1.43
#